data_a4a0d297dd287aad51fac627144aaf4c
#
_entry.id   a4a0d297dd287aad51fac627144aaf4c
#
_cell.length_a   1.000
_cell.length_b   1.000
_cell.length_c   1.000
_cell.angle_alpha   90.00
_cell.angle_beta   90.00
_cell.angle_gamma   90.00
#
_symmetry.space_group_name_H-M   'P 1'
#
loop_
_entity.id
_entity.type
_entity.pdbx_description
1 polymer ?
#
loop_
_entity_poly.entity_id
_entity_poly.type
_entity_poly.pdbx_seq_one_letter_code
_entity_poly.pdbx_strand_id
1 'polypeptide(L)'
;MEIISNKMGAMSLNVSPALLETAARGEVADAEFVACVRESLPYAWEVVSTVMAELRTTGGEFADHEVPPPTEAERGQLLRALASDAIRGGLERHFGARIAFQNCHRVAAFAPGAVGGERYRRFVSPRGQLLNQSPELRNC
;
A
#
# COMPACT_ATOMS: atom_id res chain seq x y z
N MET A 1 -3.38 -19.67 -21.53
CA MET A 1 -2.16 -19.51 -20.84
C MET A 1 -2.03 -18.16 -20.16
N GLU A 2 -2.25 -17.09 -20.87
CA GLU A 2 -2.23 -15.77 -20.30
C GLU A 2 -3.26 -15.61 -19.19
N ILE A 3 -4.38 -16.28 -19.32
CA ILE A 3 -5.43 -16.17 -18.33
C ILE A 3 -4.93 -16.64 -16.97
N ILE A 4 -4.19 -17.73 -16.97
CA ILE A 4 -3.64 -18.24 -15.71
C ILE A 4 -2.62 -17.28 -15.15
N SER A 5 -1.79 -16.73 -16.02
CA SER A 5 -0.81 -15.73 -15.60
C SER A 5 -1.48 -14.54 -14.97
N ASN A 6 -2.60 -14.09 -15.56
CA ASN A 6 -3.29 -12.93 -15.03
C ASN A 6 -3.83 -13.17 -13.65
N LYS A 7 -4.35 -14.37 -13.40
CA LYS A 7 -4.83 -14.68 -12.09
C LYS A 7 -3.71 -14.67 -11.06
N MET A 8 -2.62 -15.31 -11.42
CA MET A 8 -1.46 -15.31 -10.55
C MET A 8 -0.92 -13.93 -10.38
N GLY A 9 -0.99 -13.12 -11.47
CA GLY A 9 -0.47 -11.78 -11.46
C GLY A 9 -1.21 -10.82 -10.59
N ALA A 10 -2.40 -11.21 -10.05
CA ALA A 10 -3.16 -10.32 -9.20
C ALA A 10 -2.38 -9.91 -7.96
N MET A 11 -1.31 -10.64 -7.60
CA MET A 11 -0.51 -10.33 -6.44
C MET A 11 0.93 -10.02 -6.80
N SER A 12 1.23 -9.81 -8.10
CA SER A 12 2.57 -9.52 -8.56
C SER A 12 2.56 -8.32 -9.47
N LEU A 13 3.73 -7.71 -9.61
CA LEU A 13 3.87 -6.63 -10.57
C LEU A 13 3.88 -7.19 -11.99
N ASN A 14 3.11 -6.57 -12.85
CA ASN A 14 3.03 -6.92 -14.24
C ASN A 14 3.89 -5.93 -15.01
N VAL A 15 5.15 -6.28 -15.24
CA VAL A 15 6.14 -5.35 -15.76
C VAL A 15 6.26 -5.49 -17.27
N SER A 16 6.09 -4.38 -18.00
CA SER A 16 6.22 -4.40 -19.45
C SER A 16 7.69 -4.65 -19.84
N PRO A 17 7.93 -5.20 -21.04
CA PRO A 17 9.31 -5.37 -21.48
C PRO A 17 10.09 -4.07 -21.52
N ALA A 18 9.45 -2.97 -21.89
CA ALA A 18 10.12 -1.68 -21.96
C ALA A 18 10.54 -1.21 -20.58
N LEU A 19 9.67 -1.36 -19.59
CA LEU A 19 10.00 -0.96 -18.23
C LEU A 19 11.06 -1.85 -17.64
N LEU A 20 11.01 -3.15 -17.95
CA LEU A 20 12.03 -4.08 -17.49
C LEU A 20 13.40 -3.70 -18.03
N GLU A 21 13.45 -3.30 -19.29
CA GLU A 21 14.70 -2.89 -19.91
C GLU A 21 15.24 -1.61 -19.26
N THR A 22 14.34 -0.67 -18.97
CA THR A 22 14.73 0.55 -18.27
C THR A 22 15.32 0.22 -16.90
N ALA A 23 14.67 -0.69 -16.19
CA ALA A 23 15.15 -1.09 -14.87
C ALA A 23 16.52 -1.77 -14.96
N ALA A 24 16.73 -2.56 -16.02
CA ALA A 24 18.01 -3.24 -16.19
C ALA A 24 19.15 -2.26 -16.40
N ARG A 25 18.84 -1.08 -16.94
CA ARG A 25 19.86 -0.04 -17.11
C ARG A 25 20.12 0.75 -15.84
N GLY A 26 19.37 0.46 -14.77
CA GLY A 26 19.59 1.09 -13.49
C GLY A 26 18.79 2.35 -13.23
N GLU A 27 17.83 2.65 -14.09
CA GLU A 27 17.02 3.87 -13.94
C GLU A 27 15.53 3.56 -14.06
N VAL A 28 14.77 3.95 -13.06
CA VAL A 28 13.32 3.84 -13.10
C VAL A 28 12.76 5.13 -12.52
N ALA A 29 12.00 5.85 -13.34
CA ALA A 29 11.33 7.05 -12.84
C ALA A 29 10.21 6.66 -11.91
N ASP A 30 10.00 7.43 -10.84
CA ASP A 30 8.93 7.15 -9.89
C ASP A 30 7.58 7.06 -10.59
N ALA A 31 7.32 7.93 -11.56
CA ALA A 31 6.03 7.93 -12.24
C ALA A 31 5.79 6.62 -12.99
N GLU A 32 6.82 6.08 -13.61
CA GLU A 32 6.70 4.81 -14.32
C GLU A 32 6.49 3.66 -13.35
N PHE A 33 7.19 3.70 -12.24
CA PHE A 33 7.05 2.66 -11.23
C PHE A 33 5.64 2.68 -10.63
N VAL A 34 5.15 3.86 -10.28
CA VAL A 34 3.83 4.00 -9.69
C VAL A 34 2.74 3.57 -10.68
N ALA A 35 2.91 3.89 -11.96
CA ALA A 35 1.95 3.45 -12.98
C ALA A 35 1.91 1.93 -13.05
N CYS A 36 3.07 1.28 -12.95
CA CYS A 36 3.13 -0.17 -12.95
C CYS A 36 2.40 -0.75 -11.73
N VAL A 37 2.62 -0.17 -10.57
CA VAL A 37 1.94 -0.61 -9.35
C VAL A 37 0.43 -0.45 -9.48
N ARG A 38 0.00 0.68 -10.00
CA ARG A 38 -1.42 0.97 -10.15
C ARG A 38 -2.09 -0.05 -11.05
N GLU A 39 -1.45 -0.39 -12.16
CA GLU A 39 -2.03 -1.35 -13.09
C GLU A 39 -1.96 -2.77 -12.59
N SER A 40 -0.92 -3.08 -11.84
CA SER A 40 -0.71 -4.45 -11.36
C SER A 40 -1.52 -4.77 -10.12
N LEU A 41 -1.72 -3.80 -9.26
CA LEU A 41 -2.37 -4.00 -7.96
C LEU A 41 -3.50 -2.99 -7.79
N PRO A 42 -4.56 -3.10 -8.60
CA PRO A 42 -5.59 -2.05 -8.62
C PRO A 42 -6.34 -1.91 -7.31
N TYR A 43 -6.58 -2.98 -6.58
CA TYR A 43 -7.27 -2.87 -5.31
C TYR A 43 -6.40 -2.12 -4.29
N ALA A 44 -5.12 -2.49 -4.21
CA ALA A 44 -4.22 -1.80 -3.28
C ALA A 44 -4.10 -0.32 -3.65
N TRP A 45 -4.03 -0.03 -4.95
CA TRP A 45 -4.00 1.36 -5.39
C TRP A 45 -5.24 2.11 -4.95
N GLU A 46 -6.41 1.48 -5.10
CA GLU A 46 -7.65 2.14 -4.74
C GLU A 46 -7.71 2.44 -3.25
N VAL A 47 -7.31 1.48 -2.42
CA VAL A 47 -7.32 1.69 -0.97
C VAL A 47 -6.40 2.84 -0.59
N VAL A 48 -5.17 2.84 -1.10
CA VAL A 48 -4.21 3.88 -0.77
C VAL A 48 -4.69 5.23 -1.28
N SER A 49 -5.20 5.27 -2.51
CA SER A 49 -5.70 6.53 -3.08
C SER A 49 -6.85 7.10 -2.26
N THR A 50 -7.75 6.24 -1.80
CA THR A 50 -8.89 6.68 -1.00
C THR A 50 -8.42 7.27 0.32
N VAL A 51 -7.50 6.59 0.99
CA VAL A 51 -6.98 7.08 2.27
C VAL A 51 -6.27 8.42 2.08
N MET A 52 -5.50 8.53 1.01
CA MET A 52 -4.79 9.78 0.72
C MET A 52 -5.75 10.92 0.40
N ALA A 53 -6.82 10.62 -0.34
CA ALA A 53 -7.82 11.63 -0.63
C ALA A 53 -8.51 12.09 0.64
N GLU A 54 -8.80 11.18 1.53
CA GLU A 54 -9.41 11.51 2.81
C GLU A 54 -8.48 12.39 3.63
N LEU A 55 -7.21 12.07 3.65
CA LEU A 55 -6.23 12.87 4.37
C LEU A 55 -6.23 14.31 3.87
N ARG A 56 -6.24 14.50 2.55
CA ARG A 56 -6.24 15.84 1.98
C ARG A 56 -7.55 16.56 2.24
N THR A 57 -8.66 15.85 2.14
CA THR A 57 -9.98 16.46 2.29
C THR A 57 -10.20 16.98 3.70
N THR A 58 -9.81 16.19 4.70
CA THR A 58 -10.00 16.60 6.08
C THR A 58 -8.98 17.64 6.52
N GLY A 59 -7.92 17.81 5.76
CA GLY A 59 -6.84 18.71 6.14
C GLY A 59 -6.15 18.28 7.41
N GLY A 60 -6.33 17.02 7.79
CA GLY A 60 -5.82 16.52 9.04
C GLY A 60 -4.46 15.88 8.92
N GLU A 61 -4.03 15.32 10.01
CA GLU A 61 -2.73 14.68 10.10
C GLU A 61 -2.80 13.18 9.85
N PHE A 62 -4.00 12.61 9.82
CA PHE A 62 -4.18 11.19 9.85
C PHE A 62 -5.49 10.78 9.18
N ALA A 63 -5.44 9.73 8.39
CA ALA A 63 -6.63 9.08 7.83
C ALA A 63 -6.32 7.59 7.76
N ASP A 64 -7.35 6.74 7.89
CA ASP A 64 -7.10 5.32 7.80
C ASP A 64 -8.28 4.59 7.19
N HIS A 65 -8.01 3.34 6.81
CA HIS A 65 -8.95 2.43 6.18
C HIS A 65 -8.87 1.13 6.96
N GLU A 66 -9.99 0.73 7.56
CA GLU A 66 -10.03 -0.45 8.41
C GLU A 66 -10.86 -1.60 7.82
N VAL A 67 -11.45 -1.40 6.67
CA VAL A 67 -12.33 -2.41 6.07
C VAL A 67 -11.48 -3.57 5.56
N PRO A 68 -11.76 -4.81 6.00
CA PRO A 68 -10.99 -5.94 5.53
C PRO A 68 -11.16 -6.15 4.02
N PRO A 69 -10.11 -6.63 3.34
CA PRO A 69 -10.24 -6.94 1.93
C PRO A 69 -11.32 -8.01 1.71
N PRO A 70 -12.15 -7.86 0.67
CA PRO A 70 -13.25 -8.80 0.46
C PRO A 70 -12.81 -10.21 0.05
N THR A 71 -11.64 -10.34 -0.57
CA THR A 71 -11.18 -11.63 -1.07
C THR A 71 -9.72 -11.85 -0.73
N GLU A 72 -9.28 -13.11 -0.87
CA GLU A 72 -7.88 -13.44 -0.67
C GLU A 72 -6.98 -12.74 -1.66
N ALA A 73 -7.44 -12.61 -2.90
CA ALA A 73 -6.63 -11.95 -3.93
C ALA A 73 -6.41 -10.48 -3.56
N GLU A 74 -7.43 -9.83 -3.06
CA GLU A 74 -7.31 -8.42 -2.69
C GLU A 74 -6.46 -8.24 -1.44
N ARG A 75 -6.56 -9.16 -0.51
CA ARG A 75 -5.66 -9.13 0.65
C ARG A 75 -4.21 -9.27 0.19
N GLY A 76 -3.97 -10.17 -0.76
CA GLY A 76 -2.64 -10.37 -1.30
C GLY A 76 -2.10 -9.10 -1.95
N GLN A 77 -2.96 -8.33 -2.61
CA GLN A 77 -2.52 -7.07 -3.20
C GLN A 77 -2.05 -6.09 -2.14
N LEU A 78 -2.80 -5.95 -1.05
CA LEU A 78 -2.39 -5.06 0.03
C LEU A 78 -1.06 -5.50 0.63
N LEU A 79 -0.91 -6.80 0.89
CA LEU A 79 0.34 -7.30 1.43
C LEU A 79 1.49 -7.05 0.47
N ARG A 80 1.29 -7.34 -0.81
CA ARG A 80 2.33 -7.15 -1.81
C ARG A 80 2.78 -5.70 -1.88
N ALA A 81 1.83 -4.79 -1.83
CA ALA A 81 2.14 -3.37 -1.96
C ALA A 81 2.76 -2.79 -0.70
N LEU A 82 2.16 -3.09 0.44
CA LEU A 82 2.49 -2.33 1.65
C LEU A 82 3.54 -3.00 2.52
N ALA A 83 3.77 -4.30 2.33
CA ALA A 83 4.87 -4.97 3.00
C ALA A 83 6.18 -4.80 2.24
N SER A 84 6.14 -4.25 1.03
CA SER A 84 7.33 -4.02 0.22
C SER A 84 7.82 -2.59 0.46
N ASP A 85 9.05 -2.46 0.93
CA ASP A 85 9.64 -1.14 1.14
C ASP A 85 9.68 -0.35 -0.16
N ALA A 86 10.00 -1.01 -1.27
CA ALA A 86 10.12 -0.32 -2.55
C ALA A 86 8.77 0.20 -3.03
N ILE A 87 7.74 -0.63 -2.94
CA ILE A 87 6.42 -0.23 -3.43
C ILE A 87 5.80 0.80 -2.51
N ARG A 88 5.83 0.54 -1.20
CA ARG A 88 5.28 1.49 -0.24
C ARG A 88 6.00 2.82 -0.34
N GLY A 89 7.33 2.79 -0.46
CA GLY A 89 8.11 4.02 -0.57
C GLY A 89 7.78 4.80 -1.83
N GLY A 90 7.56 4.09 -2.94
CA GLY A 90 7.16 4.74 -4.17
C GLY A 90 5.81 5.43 -4.05
N LEU A 91 4.87 4.76 -3.40
CA LEU A 91 3.56 5.35 -3.17
C LEU A 91 3.65 6.55 -2.23
N GLU A 92 4.47 6.45 -1.19
CA GLU A 92 4.66 7.57 -0.27
C GLU A 92 5.20 8.80 -0.98
N ARG A 93 6.18 8.61 -1.86
CA ARG A 93 6.72 9.73 -2.61
C ARG A 93 5.71 10.32 -3.58
N HIS A 94 4.92 9.44 -4.19
CA HIS A 94 3.90 9.91 -5.14
C HIS A 94 2.84 10.75 -4.46
N PHE A 95 2.36 10.31 -3.31
CA PHE A 95 1.27 11.01 -2.62
C PHE A 95 1.74 12.05 -1.63
N GLY A 96 3.02 12.03 -1.27
CA GLY A 96 3.56 13.03 -0.33
C GLY A 96 3.11 12.81 1.09
N ALA A 97 2.95 11.55 1.51
CA ALA A 97 2.53 11.22 2.87
C ALA A 97 3.13 9.88 3.27
N ARG A 98 3.16 9.62 4.55
CA ARG A 98 3.69 8.35 5.07
C ARG A 98 2.56 7.34 5.16
N ILE A 99 2.85 6.12 4.77
CA ILE A 99 1.90 5.01 4.85
C ILE A 99 2.32 4.06 5.94
N ALA A 100 1.37 3.67 6.79
CA ALA A 100 1.60 2.64 7.80
C ALA A 100 0.57 1.54 7.58
N PHE A 101 0.92 0.31 7.96
CA PHE A 101 0.12 -0.85 7.61
C PHE A 101 0.11 -1.81 8.81
N GLN A 102 -1.08 -2.26 9.18
CA GLN A 102 -1.25 -3.15 10.34
C GLN A 102 -2.18 -4.31 9.99
N ASN A 103 -1.87 -5.48 10.55
CA ASN A 103 -2.80 -6.61 10.57
C ASN A 103 -3.32 -6.97 9.20
N CYS A 104 -2.48 -6.84 8.18
CA CYS A 104 -2.73 -7.16 6.78
C CYS A 104 -3.99 -6.52 6.19
N HIS A 105 -4.63 -5.57 6.88
CA HIS A 105 -5.80 -4.90 6.32
C HIS A 105 -5.90 -3.43 6.67
N ARG A 106 -5.31 -2.99 7.77
CA ARG A 106 -5.48 -1.60 8.18
C ARG A 106 -4.40 -0.74 7.56
N VAL A 107 -4.82 0.24 6.79
CA VAL A 107 -3.92 1.13 6.07
C VAL A 107 -4.13 2.54 6.60
N ALA A 108 -3.05 3.20 6.97
CA ALA A 108 -3.13 4.56 7.49
C ALA A 108 -2.20 5.47 6.71
N ALA A 109 -2.62 6.71 6.53
CA ALA A 109 -1.81 7.74 5.92
C ALA A 109 -1.57 8.85 6.93
N PHE A 110 -0.34 9.32 7.01
CA PHE A 110 0.05 10.39 7.92
C PHE A 110 0.70 11.51 7.14
N ALA A 111 0.28 12.74 7.41
CA ALA A 111 0.96 13.90 6.85
C ALA A 111 2.42 13.89 7.28
N PRO A 112 3.33 14.43 6.47
CA PRO A 112 4.76 14.37 6.81
C PRO A 112 5.07 14.95 8.19
N GLY A 113 4.39 16.02 8.59
CA GLY A 113 4.61 16.62 9.89
C GLY A 113 4.09 15.81 11.05
N ALA A 114 3.24 14.81 10.79
CA ALA A 114 2.64 14.00 11.85
C ALA A 114 3.45 12.77 12.18
N VAL A 115 4.51 12.48 11.42
CA VAL A 115 5.28 11.24 11.62
C VAL A 115 6.00 11.25 12.97
N GLY A 116 6.35 12.42 13.47
CA GLY A 116 6.96 12.52 14.78
C GLY A 116 5.98 12.53 15.94
N GLY A 117 4.66 12.48 15.64
CA GLY A 117 3.64 12.61 16.65
C GLY A 117 3.31 11.32 17.36
N GLU A 118 2.51 11.45 18.41
CA GLU A 118 2.17 10.33 19.25
C GLU A 118 1.27 9.33 18.54
N ARG A 119 0.35 9.81 17.70
CA ARG A 119 -0.54 8.91 16.99
C ARG A 119 0.23 7.97 16.08
N TYR A 120 1.20 8.49 15.37
CA TYR A 120 2.02 7.67 14.49
C TYR A 120 2.81 6.65 15.31
N ARG A 121 3.44 7.12 16.39
CA ARG A 121 4.23 6.22 17.24
C ARG A 121 3.39 5.08 17.80
N ARG A 122 2.14 5.39 18.20
CA ARG A 122 1.24 4.34 18.69
C ARG A 122 0.85 3.37 17.59
N PHE A 123 0.57 3.90 16.41
CA PHE A 123 0.12 3.05 15.31
C PHE A 123 1.18 2.02 14.94
N VAL A 124 2.45 2.41 14.93
CA VAL A 124 3.52 1.51 14.50
C VAL A 124 4.16 0.76 15.68
N SER A 125 3.62 0.92 16.88
CA SER A 125 4.20 0.29 18.07
C SER A 125 3.72 -1.15 18.20
N PRO A 126 4.49 -1.97 18.93
CA PRO A 126 4.02 -3.33 19.23
C PRO A 126 2.69 -3.33 19.98
N ARG A 127 2.51 -2.38 20.91
CA ARG A 127 1.27 -2.30 21.65
C ARG A 127 0.09 -2.01 20.72
N GLY A 128 0.27 -1.07 19.80
CA GLY A 128 -0.79 -0.76 18.85
C GLY A 128 -1.13 -1.94 17.96
N GLN A 129 -0.10 -2.68 17.57
CA GLN A 129 -0.30 -3.87 16.75
C GLN A 129 -1.15 -4.90 17.49
N LEU A 130 -0.88 -5.11 18.75
CA LEU A 130 -1.61 -6.10 19.54
C LEU A 130 -3.04 -5.64 19.82
N LEU A 131 -3.22 -4.38 20.14
CA LEU A 131 -4.55 -3.87 20.45
C LEU A 131 -5.48 -3.82 19.25
N ASN A 132 -4.91 -3.80 18.06
CA ASN A 132 -5.71 -3.76 16.83
C ASN A 132 -5.98 -5.14 16.25
N GLN A 133 -5.56 -6.19 16.93
CA GLN A 133 -5.80 -7.52 16.43
C GLN A 133 -7.28 -7.84 16.48
N SER A 134 -7.83 -8.24 15.35
CA SER A 134 -9.25 -8.58 15.24
C SER A 134 -9.41 -10.08 15.16
N PRO A 135 -10.34 -10.65 15.92
CA PRO A 135 -10.59 -12.10 15.84
C PRO A 135 -10.95 -12.55 14.43
N GLU A 136 -11.63 -11.71 13.67
CA GLU A 136 -12.01 -12.06 12.31
C GLU A 136 -10.83 -12.13 11.36
N LEU A 137 -9.70 -11.58 11.75
CA LEU A 137 -8.55 -11.47 10.87
C LEU A 137 -7.33 -12.21 11.40
N ARG A 138 -7.57 -13.21 12.22
CA ARG A 138 -6.45 -13.91 12.84
C ARG A 138 -5.66 -14.75 11.85
N ASN A 139 -6.17 -14.92 10.64
CA ASN A 139 -5.43 -15.63 9.60
C ASN A 139 -4.44 -14.74 8.87
N CYS A 140 -4.35 -13.50 9.21
CA CYS A 140 -3.40 -12.58 8.60
C CYS A 140 -1.98 -12.78 9.08
#